data_d74e1879940ed3d3b1c97e421f011aac
#
_entry.id   d74e1879940ed3d3b1c97e421f011aac
#
_cell.length_a   1.000
_cell.length_b   1.000
_cell.length_c   1.000
_cell.angle_alpha   90.00
_cell.angle_beta   90.00
_cell.angle_gamma   90.00
#
_symmetry.space_group_name_H-M   'P 1'
#
loop_
_entity.id
_entity.type
_entity.pdbx_description
1 polymer ?
#
loop_
_entity_poly.entity_id
_entity_poly.type
_entity_poly.pdbx_seq_one_letter_code
_entity_poly.pdbx_strand_id
1 'polypeptide(L)'
;MSEIYEQDPLMIQEALEDWVINKCEDWRDYYESNYENRFEEYYRLWRGQWDPADSQRGSERSRIISPALQQAVESNVAELEEATFGRGKWFDVSDNFGDTNKQDVQFLRNKLTEDFEDCMVRKAVAECLINSAVFGTGIGEIVIEEMKEMAPATQPIMGGDLQAVGVNVTD
;
A
#
# COMPACT_ATOMS: atom_id res chain seq x y z
N MET A 1 32.08 -19.87 38.25
CA MET A 1 30.92 -20.65 37.84
C MET A 1 29.80 -19.68 37.66
N SER A 2 29.53 -19.28 36.43
CA SER A 2 28.43 -18.41 36.09
C SER A 2 27.18 -19.26 35.94
N GLU A 3 26.25 -19.13 36.86
CA GLU A 3 24.91 -19.67 36.72
C GLU A 3 24.26 -18.97 35.51
N ILE A 4 24.18 -19.71 34.42
CA ILE A 4 23.35 -19.36 33.28
C ILE A 4 21.93 -19.60 33.77
N TYR A 5 21.24 -18.53 34.18
CA TYR A 5 19.81 -18.58 34.43
C TYR A 5 19.15 -18.91 33.10
N GLU A 6 18.71 -20.13 32.98
CA GLU A 6 17.82 -20.60 31.92
C GLU A 6 16.47 -19.87 32.16
N GLN A 7 16.34 -18.69 31.55
CA GLN A 7 15.09 -17.93 31.63
C GLN A 7 14.01 -18.73 30.92
N ASP A 8 12.86 -18.91 31.60
CA ASP A 8 11.70 -19.57 31.04
C ASP A 8 11.32 -18.90 29.70
N PRO A 9 11.20 -19.65 28.58
CA PRO A 9 10.85 -19.09 27.27
C PRO A 9 9.57 -18.25 27.30
N LEU A 10 8.60 -18.60 28.13
CA LEU A 10 7.36 -17.84 28.32
C LEU A 10 7.59 -16.47 28.94
N MET A 11 8.48 -16.38 29.94
CA MET A 11 8.84 -15.09 30.54
C MET A 11 9.58 -14.17 29.55
N ILE A 12 10.39 -14.75 28.67
CA ILE A 12 11.09 -13.99 27.63
C ILE A 12 10.07 -13.45 26.61
N GLN A 13 9.08 -14.25 26.24
CA GLN A 13 8.02 -13.85 25.31
C GLN A 13 7.16 -12.73 25.87
N GLU A 14 6.68 -12.86 27.11
CA GLU A 14 5.90 -11.81 27.78
C GLU A 14 6.69 -10.48 27.88
N ALA A 15 7.96 -10.56 28.28
CA ALA A 15 8.83 -9.37 28.35
C ALA A 15 9.07 -8.74 26.97
N LEU A 16 9.12 -9.54 25.90
CA LEU A 16 9.24 -9.04 24.54
C LEU A 16 7.95 -8.36 24.07
N GLU A 17 6.80 -8.95 24.38
CA GLU A 17 5.50 -8.39 24.05
C GLU A 17 5.31 -7.02 24.72
N ASP A 18 5.57 -6.94 26.02
CA ASP A 18 5.51 -5.68 26.78
C ASP A 18 6.48 -4.64 26.21
N TRP A 19 7.69 -5.04 25.85
CA TRP A 19 8.67 -4.13 25.26
C TRP A 19 8.19 -3.59 23.91
N VAL A 20 7.62 -4.44 23.05
CA VAL A 20 7.07 -4.04 21.75
C VAL A 20 5.90 -3.07 21.94
N ILE A 21 4.97 -3.37 22.86
CA ILE A 21 3.82 -2.50 23.15
C ILE A 21 4.30 -1.13 23.61
N ASN A 22 5.18 -1.07 24.60
CA ASN A 22 5.73 0.19 25.12
C ASN A 22 6.45 0.99 24.01
N LYS A 23 7.17 0.32 23.11
CA LYS A 23 7.83 0.99 21.99
C LYS A 23 6.84 1.54 20.98
N CYS A 24 5.77 0.82 20.70
CA CYS A 24 4.71 1.31 19.81
C CYS A 24 4.00 2.53 20.42
N GLU A 25 3.78 2.55 21.73
CA GLU A 25 3.22 3.70 22.44
C GLU A 25 4.16 4.90 22.41
N ASP A 26 5.44 4.72 22.75
CA ASP A 26 6.46 5.77 22.64
C ASP A 26 6.51 6.40 21.24
N TRP A 27 6.46 5.58 20.18
CA TRP A 27 6.48 6.06 18.81
C TRP A 27 5.18 6.77 18.41
N ARG A 28 4.04 6.31 18.91
CA ARG A 28 2.75 6.98 18.70
C ARG A 28 2.76 8.36 19.33
N ASP A 29 3.14 8.47 20.60
CA ASP A 29 3.22 9.74 21.31
C ASP A 29 4.20 10.72 20.62
N TYR A 30 5.33 10.19 20.14
CA TYR A 30 6.28 10.98 19.37
C TYR A 30 5.70 11.48 18.05
N TYR A 31 4.96 10.63 17.34
CA TYR A 31 4.28 11.00 16.10
C TYR A 31 3.20 12.06 16.34
N GLU A 32 2.31 11.86 17.28
CA GLU A 32 1.24 12.79 17.63
C GLU A 32 1.80 14.15 18.03
N SER A 33 2.85 14.15 18.84
CA SER A 33 3.46 15.41 19.34
C SER A 33 4.22 16.19 18.27
N ASN A 34 4.82 15.52 17.28
CA ASN A 34 5.76 16.17 16.36
C ASN A 34 5.29 16.26 14.91
N TYR A 35 4.44 15.33 14.46
CA TYR A 35 4.12 15.19 13.05
C TYR A 35 2.65 15.38 12.70
N GLU A 36 1.72 15.02 13.56
CA GLU A 36 0.29 15.04 13.25
C GLU A 36 -0.17 16.41 12.74
N ASN A 37 0.08 17.47 13.51
CA ASN A 37 -0.28 18.84 13.13
C ASN A 37 0.39 19.29 11.81
N ARG A 38 1.63 18.84 11.56
CA ARG A 38 2.35 19.17 10.32
C ARG A 38 1.74 18.46 9.12
N PHE A 39 1.35 17.21 9.27
CA PHE A 39 0.74 16.44 8.18
C PHE A 39 -0.64 16.99 7.83
N GLU A 40 -1.41 17.43 8.81
CA GLU A 40 -2.67 18.13 8.55
C GLU A 40 -2.44 19.44 7.77
N GLU A 41 -1.42 20.19 8.14
CA GLU A 41 -1.04 21.41 7.44
C GLU A 41 -0.60 21.10 5.99
N TYR A 42 0.25 20.11 5.77
CA TYR A 42 0.71 19.71 4.44
C TYR A 42 -0.46 19.26 3.56
N TYR A 43 -1.35 18.44 4.09
CA TYR A 43 -2.56 18.02 3.39
C TYR A 43 -3.44 19.20 3.00
N ARG A 44 -3.68 20.11 3.92
CA ARG A 44 -4.48 21.31 3.70
C ARG A 44 -3.86 22.21 2.63
N LEU A 45 -2.56 22.46 2.70
CA LEU A 45 -1.83 23.25 1.71
C LEU A 45 -1.85 22.59 0.31
N TRP A 46 -1.67 21.29 0.26
CA TRP A 46 -1.76 20.53 -1.00
C TRP A 46 -3.17 20.60 -1.60
N ARG A 47 -4.20 20.48 -0.77
CA ARG A 47 -5.59 20.57 -1.21
C ARG A 47 -6.06 22.02 -1.46
N GLY A 48 -5.23 23.02 -1.23
CA GLY A 48 -5.60 24.43 -1.38
C GLY A 48 -6.70 24.86 -0.42
N GLN A 49 -6.68 24.34 0.80
CA GLN A 49 -7.67 24.68 1.82
C GLN A 49 -7.13 25.75 2.77
N TRP A 50 -7.99 26.70 3.13
CA TRP A 50 -7.66 27.72 4.12
C TRP A 50 -7.55 27.13 5.53
N ASP A 51 -6.72 27.78 6.35
CA ASP A 51 -6.70 27.50 7.77
C ASP A 51 -8.06 27.86 8.40
N PRO A 52 -8.61 26.99 9.29
CA PRO A 52 -9.81 27.32 10.05
C PRO A 52 -9.70 28.65 10.81
N ALA A 53 -8.51 28.99 11.30
CA ALA A 53 -8.24 30.29 11.93
C ALA A 53 -8.36 31.47 10.97
N ASP A 54 -8.08 31.27 9.69
CA ASP A 54 -8.24 32.29 8.65
C ASP A 54 -9.70 32.50 8.21
N SER A 55 -10.58 31.57 8.53
CA SER A 55 -12.01 31.68 8.21
C SER A 55 -12.70 32.85 8.93
N GLN A 56 -12.12 33.33 10.03
CA GLN A 56 -12.59 34.45 10.80
C GLN A 56 -12.19 35.82 10.21
N ARG A 57 -11.34 35.85 9.18
CA ARG A 57 -10.95 37.10 8.49
C ARG A 57 -12.14 37.62 7.67
N GLY A 58 -12.37 38.95 7.76
CA GLY A 58 -13.50 39.61 7.14
C GLY A 58 -13.70 39.29 5.66
N SER A 59 -14.95 39.31 5.23
CA SER A 59 -15.43 38.91 3.90
C SER A 59 -14.87 39.76 2.73
N GLU A 60 -14.12 40.80 3.03
CA GLU A 60 -13.60 41.76 2.03
C GLU A 60 -12.31 41.27 1.32
N ARG A 61 -11.70 40.18 1.76
CA ARG A 61 -10.47 39.66 1.15
C ARG A 61 -10.76 38.49 0.24
N SER A 62 -10.09 38.47 -0.91
CA SER A 62 -10.10 37.32 -1.82
C SER A 62 -9.62 36.04 -1.10
N ARG A 63 -10.39 34.96 -1.24
CA ARG A 63 -10.07 33.65 -0.70
C ARG A 63 -9.50 32.69 -1.76
N ILE A 64 -8.78 33.27 -2.73
CA ILE A 64 -8.17 32.49 -3.81
C ILE A 64 -6.83 31.96 -3.30
N ILE A 65 -6.67 30.63 -3.30
CA ILE A 65 -5.40 29.96 -3.08
C ILE A 65 -4.85 29.54 -4.43
N SER A 66 -3.57 29.83 -4.67
CA SER A 66 -2.89 29.36 -5.87
C SER A 66 -2.69 27.85 -5.79
N PRO A 67 -3.05 27.04 -6.82
CA PRO A 67 -2.84 25.61 -6.85
C PRO A 67 -1.38 25.22 -7.15
N ALA A 68 -0.43 26.14 -6.97
CA ALA A 68 0.97 25.95 -7.35
C ALA A 68 1.62 24.73 -6.65
N LEU A 69 1.30 24.51 -5.37
CA LEU A 69 1.82 23.37 -4.62
C LEU A 69 1.22 22.05 -5.14
N GLN A 70 -0.08 22.02 -5.39
CA GLN A 70 -0.74 20.84 -5.97
C GLN A 70 -0.12 20.50 -7.33
N GLN A 71 0.03 21.50 -8.21
CA GLN A 71 0.67 21.30 -9.52
C GLN A 71 2.09 20.80 -9.41
N ALA A 72 2.88 21.33 -8.48
CA ALA A 72 4.26 20.88 -8.27
C ALA A 72 4.32 19.41 -7.80
N VAL A 73 3.45 19.02 -6.85
CA VAL A 73 3.37 17.64 -6.38
C VAL A 73 2.94 16.70 -7.50
N GLU A 74 1.89 17.03 -8.24
CA GLU A 74 1.38 16.21 -9.34
C GLU A 74 2.41 16.06 -10.47
N SER A 75 3.15 17.13 -10.80
CA SER A 75 4.22 17.08 -11.80
C SER A 75 5.36 16.17 -11.35
N ASN A 76 5.82 16.30 -10.11
CA ASN A 76 6.87 15.44 -9.56
C ASN A 76 6.45 13.96 -9.52
N VAL A 77 5.21 13.68 -9.11
CA VAL A 77 4.69 12.30 -9.10
C VAL A 77 4.61 11.75 -10.52
N ALA A 78 4.15 12.53 -11.49
CA ALA A 78 4.09 12.11 -12.89
C ALA A 78 5.48 11.81 -13.46
N GLU A 79 6.50 12.62 -13.15
CA GLU A 79 7.89 12.37 -13.54
C GLU A 79 8.45 11.09 -12.90
N LEU A 80 8.18 10.87 -11.62
CA LEU A 80 8.62 9.66 -10.92
C LEU A 80 7.90 8.41 -11.46
N GLU A 81 6.61 8.51 -11.74
CA GLU A 81 5.82 7.43 -12.34
C GLU A 81 6.35 7.08 -13.74
N GLU A 82 6.62 8.09 -14.57
CA GLU A 82 7.21 7.87 -15.89
C GLU A 82 8.62 7.29 -15.80
N ALA A 83 9.46 7.75 -14.87
CA ALA A 83 10.79 7.21 -14.65
C ALA A 83 10.75 5.73 -14.22
N THR A 84 9.75 5.34 -13.43
CA THR A 84 9.60 3.98 -12.90
C THR A 84 8.97 3.05 -13.94
N PHE A 85 7.87 3.45 -14.55
CA PHE A 85 7.03 2.57 -15.38
C PHE A 85 7.12 2.86 -16.89
N GLY A 86 7.69 3.99 -17.29
CA GLY A 86 7.66 4.44 -18.69
C GLY A 86 8.43 3.54 -19.66
N ARG A 87 9.36 2.72 -19.17
CA ARG A 87 10.12 1.77 -19.98
C ARG A 87 9.45 0.41 -20.17
N GLY A 88 8.24 0.21 -19.68
CA GLY A 88 7.48 -1.04 -19.80
C GLY A 88 7.99 -2.22 -18.95
N LYS A 89 9.26 -2.22 -18.57
CA LYS A 89 9.86 -3.19 -17.64
C LYS A 89 10.38 -2.46 -16.43
N TRP A 90 9.63 -2.50 -15.36
CA TRP A 90 9.96 -1.83 -14.10
C TRP A 90 10.49 -2.79 -13.03
N PHE A 91 10.40 -4.10 -13.27
CA PHE A 91 10.99 -5.14 -12.45
C PHE A 91 11.63 -6.21 -13.31
N ASP A 92 12.52 -6.99 -12.74
CA ASP A 92 13.10 -8.17 -13.38
C ASP A 92 13.24 -9.30 -12.37
N VAL A 93 13.17 -10.53 -12.87
CA VAL A 93 13.35 -11.76 -12.10
C VAL A 93 14.65 -12.40 -12.56
N SER A 94 15.58 -12.58 -11.62
CA SER A 94 16.85 -13.24 -11.87
C SER A 94 17.06 -14.40 -10.89
N ASP A 95 17.66 -15.48 -11.37
CA ASP A 95 18.14 -16.56 -10.52
C ASP A 95 19.55 -16.25 -10.03
N ASN A 96 19.69 -15.98 -8.73
CA ASN A 96 20.99 -15.65 -8.14
C ASN A 96 21.87 -16.88 -7.92
N PHE A 97 21.31 -18.08 -7.92
CA PHE A 97 22.05 -19.32 -7.65
C PHE A 97 22.39 -20.08 -8.93
N GLY A 98 21.75 -19.77 -10.05
CA GLY A 98 22.01 -20.40 -11.35
C GLY A 98 21.51 -21.82 -11.49
N ASP A 99 20.75 -22.31 -10.54
CA ASP A 99 20.27 -23.70 -10.48
C ASP A 99 18.93 -23.89 -11.20
N THR A 100 18.24 -22.79 -11.50
CA THR A 100 16.90 -22.82 -12.08
C THR A 100 16.95 -22.80 -13.61
N ASN A 101 16.06 -23.56 -14.24
CA ASN A 101 15.91 -23.56 -15.69
C ASN A 101 15.46 -22.16 -16.17
N LYS A 102 16.09 -21.66 -17.24
CA LYS A 102 15.74 -20.36 -17.83
C LYS A 102 14.28 -20.25 -18.24
N GLN A 103 13.63 -21.37 -18.58
CA GLN A 103 12.22 -21.42 -18.93
C GLN A 103 11.33 -21.12 -17.72
N ASP A 104 11.70 -21.64 -16.54
CA ASP A 104 10.94 -21.42 -15.30
C ASP A 104 11.05 -19.97 -14.83
N VAL A 105 12.23 -19.37 -14.95
CA VAL A 105 12.43 -17.93 -14.68
C VAL A 105 11.57 -17.06 -15.60
N GLN A 106 11.51 -17.42 -16.90
CA GLN A 106 10.68 -16.69 -17.85
C GLN A 106 9.19 -16.87 -17.58
N PHE A 107 8.77 -18.08 -17.22
CA PHE A 107 7.39 -18.35 -16.81
C PHE A 107 6.99 -17.53 -15.58
N LEU A 108 7.83 -17.53 -14.54
CA LEU A 108 7.60 -16.74 -13.33
C LEU A 108 7.53 -15.24 -13.63
N ARG A 109 8.42 -14.73 -14.49
CA ARG A 109 8.39 -13.33 -14.92
C ARG A 109 7.07 -12.97 -15.60
N ASN A 110 6.61 -13.81 -16.52
CA ASN A 110 5.36 -13.56 -17.24
C ASN A 110 4.16 -13.61 -16.28
N LYS A 111 4.13 -14.58 -15.37
CA LYS A 111 3.06 -14.71 -14.37
C LYS A 111 3.02 -13.50 -13.43
N LEU A 112 4.17 -13.07 -12.91
CA LEU A 112 4.22 -11.87 -12.08
C LEU A 112 3.80 -10.61 -12.83
N THR A 113 4.11 -10.52 -14.13
CA THR A 113 3.65 -9.38 -14.94
C THR A 113 2.13 -9.36 -15.01
N GLU A 114 1.50 -10.50 -15.30
CA GLU A 114 0.05 -10.66 -15.34
C GLU A 114 -0.59 -10.31 -13.99
N ASP A 115 -0.07 -10.90 -12.90
CA ASP A 115 -0.59 -10.67 -11.54
C ASP A 115 -0.46 -9.20 -11.12
N PHE A 116 0.63 -8.51 -11.49
CA PHE A 116 0.80 -7.09 -11.19
C PHE A 116 -0.13 -6.17 -11.99
N GLU A 117 -0.46 -6.56 -13.22
CA GLU A 117 -1.45 -5.86 -14.04
C GLU A 117 -2.86 -6.05 -13.47
N ASP A 118 -3.24 -7.29 -13.13
CA ASP A 118 -4.55 -7.63 -12.57
C ASP A 118 -4.77 -6.95 -11.20
N CYS A 119 -3.74 -6.93 -10.36
CA CYS A 119 -3.79 -6.27 -9.04
C CYS A 119 -3.61 -4.74 -9.11
N MET A 120 -3.46 -4.16 -10.30
CA MET A 120 -3.25 -2.71 -10.49
C MET A 120 -2.09 -2.15 -9.64
N VAL A 121 -0.99 -2.89 -9.52
CA VAL A 121 0.16 -2.52 -8.68
C VAL A 121 0.70 -1.14 -9.04
N ARG A 122 0.71 -0.77 -10.34
CA ARG A 122 1.11 0.56 -10.79
C ARG A 122 0.31 1.66 -10.09
N LYS A 123 -1.00 1.49 -9.95
CA LYS A 123 -1.87 2.47 -9.27
C LYS A 123 -1.53 2.57 -7.78
N ALA A 124 -1.33 1.43 -7.11
CA ALA A 124 -0.95 1.41 -5.70
C ALA A 124 0.41 2.11 -5.47
N VAL A 125 1.38 1.89 -6.34
CA VAL A 125 2.67 2.59 -6.28
C VAL A 125 2.51 4.08 -6.53
N ALA A 126 1.67 4.51 -7.48
CA ALA A 126 1.40 5.93 -7.71
C ALA A 126 0.78 6.60 -6.48
N GLU A 127 -0.13 5.93 -5.77
CA GLU A 127 -0.69 6.41 -4.50
C GLU A 127 0.39 6.54 -3.41
N CYS A 128 1.31 5.58 -3.32
CA CYS A 128 2.47 5.69 -2.42
C CYS A 128 3.39 6.86 -2.79
N LEU A 129 3.61 7.12 -4.08
CA LEU A 129 4.40 8.26 -4.54
C LEU A 129 3.75 9.60 -4.19
N ILE A 130 2.42 9.73 -4.32
CA ILE A 130 1.68 10.92 -3.90
C ILE A 130 1.87 11.14 -2.39
N ASN A 131 1.67 10.10 -1.59
CA ASN A 131 1.85 10.20 -0.14
C ASN A 131 3.29 10.59 0.22
N SER A 132 4.28 10.02 -0.47
CA SER A 132 5.68 10.38 -0.28
C SER A 132 5.97 11.84 -0.67
N ALA A 133 5.37 12.34 -1.75
CA ALA A 133 5.56 13.72 -2.18
C ALA A 133 4.91 14.74 -1.26
N VAL A 134 3.75 14.40 -0.64
CA VAL A 134 3.02 15.30 0.28
C VAL A 134 3.56 15.23 1.70
N PHE A 135 3.80 14.01 2.23
CA PHE A 135 4.13 13.78 3.63
C PHE A 135 5.59 13.39 3.87
N GLY A 136 6.37 13.20 2.80
CA GLY A 136 7.77 12.77 2.88
C GLY A 136 7.96 11.25 2.98
N THR A 137 6.88 10.48 3.17
CA THR A 137 6.94 9.01 3.29
C THR A 137 5.71 8.39 2.68
N GLY A 138 5.90 7.38 1.84
CA GLY A 138 4.84 6.52 1.32
C GLY A 138 5.13 5.08 1.71
N ILE A 139 4.14 4.38 2.28
CA ILE A 139 4.27 3.00 2.72
C ILE A 139 3.28 2.16 1.92
N GLY A 140 3.75 1.02 1.41
CA GLY A 140 2.93 0.02 0.74
C GLY A 140 3.24 -1.36 1.30
N GLU A 141 2.25 -2.23 1.36
CA GLU A 141 2.36 -3.61 1.76
C GLU A 141 1.96 -4.53 0.61
N ILE A 142 2.70 -5.61 0.42
CA ILE A 142 2.36 -6.67 -0.54
C ILE A 142 1.76 -7.82 0.25
N VAL A 143 0.49 -8.12 -0.01
CA VAL A 143 -0.21 -9.25 0.59
C VAL A 143 -0.53 -10.26 -0.50
N ILE A 144 -0.27 -11.53 -0.23
CA ILE A 144 -0.64 -12.64 -1.11
C ILE A 144 -1.93 -13.24 -0.58
N GLU A 145 -3.01 -13.13 -1.35
CA GLU A 145 -4.31 -13.68 -1.02
C GLU A 145 -4.71 -14.77 -2.03
N GLU A 146 -5.25 -15.86 -1.56
CA GLU A 146 -5.91 -16.84 -2.42
C GLU A 146 -7.30 -16.33 -2.82
N MET A 147 -7.45 -15.93 -4.08
CA MET A 147 -8.77 -15.64 -4.62
C MET A 147 -9.42 -16.93 -5.11
N LYS A 148 -10.51 -17.35 -4.46
CA LYS A 148 -11.37 -18.41 -4.96
C LYS A 148 -12.33 -17.81 -5.99
N GLU A 149 -12.09 -18.07 -7.27
CA GLU A 149 -13.07 -17.75 -8.30
C GLU A 149 -14.35 -18.54 -8.07
N MET A 150 -15.47 -17.84 -7.86
CA MET A 150 -16.78 -18.48 -7.94
C MET A 150 -17.06 -18.75 -9.42
N ALA A 151 -17.11 -20.01 -9.80
CA ALA A 151 -17.59 -20.39 -11.13
C ALA A 151 -19.00 -19.80 -11.33
N PRO A 152 -19.26 -19.15 -12.47
CA PRO A 152 -20.58 -18.62 -12.73
C PRO A 152 -21.61 -19.78 -12.70
N ALA A 153 -22.69 -19.58 -11.93
CA ALA A 153 -23.77 -20.55 -11.86
C ALA A 153 -24.27 -20.84 -13.30
N THR A 154 -24.15 -22.08 -13.74
CA THR A 154 -24.62 -22.49 -15.04
C THR A 154 -26.13 -22.24 -15.08
N GLN A 155 -26.61 -21.33 -15.93
CA GLN A 155 -28.04 -21.10 -16.09
C GLN A 155 -28.67 -22.38 -16.65
N PRO A 156 -29.79 -22.84 -16.09
CA PRO A 156 -30.46 -24.02 -16.64
C PRO A 156 -30.91 -23.71 -18.06
N ILE A 157 -30.47 -24.54 -19.00
CA ILE A 157 -30.98 -24.53 -20.36
C ILE A 157 -32.47 -24.82 -20.26
N MET A 158 -33.29 -23.89 -20.72
CA MET A 158 -34.75 -24.09 -20.79
C MET A 158 -35.07 -25.27 -21.70
N GLY A 159 -35.36 -26.40 -21.09
CA GLY A 159 -35.71 -27.64 -21.77
C GLY A 159 -35.83 -28.78 -20.77
N GLY A 160 -36.89 -28.80 -19.97
CA GLY A 160 -37.41 -29.94 -19.22
C GLY A 160 -36.43 -30.63 -18.29
N ASP A 161 -36.63 -30.42 -17.06
CA ASP A 161 -36.23 -31.04 -15.78
C ASP A 161 -35.43 -30.13 -14.87
N LEU A 162 -36.06 -29.82 -13.77
CA LEU A 162 -35.48 -29.11 -12.63
C LEU A 162 -34.38 -29.95 -11.98
N GLN A 163 -33.16 -29.85 -12.46
CA GLN A 163 -32.01 -30.30 -11.72
C GLN A 163 -31.49 -29.15 -10.86
N ALA A 164 -31.30 -29.46 -9.58
CA ALA A 164 -30.84 -28.53 -8.57
C ALA A 164 -29.53 -27.85 -8.98
N VAL A 165 -29.51 -26.53 -8.88
CA VAL A 165 -28.30 -25.71 -9.08
C VAL A 165 -27.31 -26.05 -7.95
N GLY A 166 -26.35 -26.92 -8.27
CA GLY A 166 -25.21 -27.19 -7.40
C GLY A 166 -24.11 -26.16 -7.65
N VAL A 167 -23.73 -25.45 -6.64
CA VAL A 167 -22.49 -24.64 -6.65
C VAL A 167 -21.33 -25.62 -6.54
N ASN A 168 -20.57 -25.82 -7.60
CA ASN A 168 -19.35 -26.58 -7.56
C ASN A 168 -18.23 -25.63 -7.05
N VAL A 169 -17.77 -25.86 -5.83
CA VAL A 169 -16.52 -25.31 -5.33
C VAL A 169 -15.44 -26.29 -5.76
N THR A 170 -14.59 -25.90 -6.69
CA THR A 170 -13.38 -26.67 -7.03
C THR A 170 -12.30 -26.30 -6.02
N ASP A 171 -11.80 -27.31 -5.29
CA ASP A 171 -10.64 -27.21 -4.40
C ASP A 171 -9.35 -27.04 -5.19
#